data_7bf6fc5393e943f2e130d50d457c9621
#
_entry.id   7bf6fc5393e943f2e130d50d457c9621
#
_cell.length_a   1.000
_cell.length_b   1.000
_cell.length_c   1.000
_cell.angle_alpha   90.00
_cell.angle_beta   90.00
_cell.angle_gamma   90.00
#
_symmetry.space_group_name_H-M   'P 1'
#
loop_
_entity.id
_entity.type
_entity.pdbx_description
1 polymer ?
#
loop_
_entity_poly.entity_id
_entity_poly.type
_entity_poly.pdbx_seq_one_letter_code
_entity_poly.pdbx_strand_id
1 'polypeptide(L)'
;LIVNPMFLHYKLPNVEWLRAKTIHLSSGVKKEPDELVKQLVNAGFTREEYVEKDGQFSLKGDCVEFVSGEAYRVYFDFDVIEKIKVFNIETRINEKDVDEINIGNACWIENTEDIIKSVKDDEEKQKLVEFEDKLNNMIWCSPFCEYINDNIVNYLPEDAVVCFTDNKLTYTYLQEEVKEYNKCMLNM
;
A
#
# COMPACT_ATOMS: atom_id res chain seq x y z
N LEU A 1 2.32 3.71 -19.29
CA LEU A 1 1.28 3.96 -18.28
C LEU A 1 0.30 4.99 -18.86
N ILE A 2 -0.99 4.68 -18.81
CA ILE A 2 -2.07 5.61 -19.18
C ILE A 2 -2.86 5.87 -17.91
N VAL A 3 -2.98 7.13 -17.53
CA VAL A 3 -3.68 7.53 -16.30
C VAL A 3 -4.67 8.65 -16.59
N ASN A 4 -5.73 8.70 -15.79
CA ASN A 4 -6.64 9.84 -15.79
C ASN A 4 -5.90 11.05 -15.20
N PRO A 5 -6.06 12.28 -15.76
CA PRO A 5 -5.46 13.49 -15.23
C PRO A 5 -5.73 13.77 -13.73
N MET A 6 -6.83 13.28 -13.18
CA MET A 6 -7.12 13.32 -11.73
C MET A 6 -5.96 12.85 -10.86
N PHE A 7 -5.24 11.81 -11.29
CA PHE A 7 -4.12 11.27 -10.51
C PHE A 7 -2.98 12.27 -10.28
N LEU A 8 -2.93 13.37 -11.04
CA LEU A 8 -1.99 14.47 -10.80
C LEU A 8 -2.33 15.28 -9.52
N HIS A 9 -3.59 15.24 -9.08
CA HIS A 9 -4.05 15.92 -7.87
C HIS A 9 -4.02 15.03 -6.64
N TYR A 10 -4.07 13.72 -6.81
CA TYR A 10 -4.03 12.83 -5.67
C TYR A 10 -2.68 12.90 -4.98
N LYS A 11 -2.74 13.05 -3.67
CA LYS A 11 -1.57 12.91 -2.83
C LYS A 11 -1.28 11.44 -2.62
N LEU A 12 -0.04 11.08 -2.86
CA LEU A 12 0.48 9.73 -2.69
C LEU A 12 1.50 9.72 -1.56
N PRO A 13 1.77 8.56 -0.95
CA PRO A 13 2.86 8.44 0.01
C PRO A 13 4.18 8.93 -0.59
N ASN A 14 5.05 9.47 0.23
CA ASN A 14 6.39 9.83 -0.20
C ASN A 14 7.13 8.59 -0.72
N VAL A 15 7.81 8.71 -1.87
CA VAL A 15 8.50 7.58 -2.51
C VAL A 15 9.55 6.95 -1.60
N GLU A 16 10.30 7.78 -0.85
CA GLU A 16 11.33 7.30 0.07
C GLU A 16 10.70 6.56 1.27
N TRP A 17 9.59 7.10 1.81
CA TRP A 17 8.82 6.45 2.86
C TRP A 17 8.31 5.07 2.40
N LEU A 18 7.76 5.00 1.19
CA LEU A 18 7.26 3.75 0.63
C LEU A 18 8.38 2.72 0.44
N ARG A 19 9.54 3.16 -0.07
CA ARG A 19 10.73 2.29 -0.20
C ARG A 19 11.22 1.78 1.15
N ALA A 20 11.24 2.64 2.17
CA ALA A 20 11.66 2.25 3.52
C ALA A 20 10.72 1.25 4.19
N LYS A 21 9.44 1.22 3.79
CA LYS A 21 8.42 0.28 4.29
C LYS A 21 8.30 -0.98 3.44
N THR A 22 8.94 -1.03 2.27
CA THR A 22 8.93 -2.22 1.41
C THR A 22 9.69 -3.36 2.08
N ILE A 23 9.03 -4.52 2.20
CA ILE A 23 9.64 -5.73 2.74
C ILE A 23 10.35 -6.44 1.59
N HIS A 24 11.65 -6.63 1.72
CA HIS A 24 12.44 -7.38 0.77
C HIS A 24 12.70 -8.79 1.27
N LEU A 25 12.40 -9.79 0.45
CA LEU A 25 12.66 -11.21 0.73
C LEU A 25 13.51 -11.82 -0.37
N SER A 26 14.50 -12.63 0.02
CA SER A 26 15.33 -13.40 -0.91
C SER A 26 15.58 -14.79 -0.38
N SER A 27 15.62 -15.77 -1.26
CA SER A 27 16.00 -17.15 -0.92
C SER A 27 17.40 -17.21 -0.35
N GLY A 28 17.62 -18.06 0.66
CA GLY A 28 18.90 -18.22 1.35
C GLY A 28 19.19 -17.17 2.42
N VAL A 29 18.32 -16.17 2.60
CA VAL A 29 18.49 -15.14 3.62
C VAL A 29 17.94 -15.61 4.96
N LYS A 30 18.67 -15.29 6.04
CA LYS A 30 18.24 -15.56 7.41
C LYS A 30 17.07 -14.66 7.78
N LYS A 31 15.94 -15.27 8.09
CA LYS A 31 14.71 -14.62 8.56
C LYS A 31 13.80 -15.65 9.22
N GLU A 32 13.30 -15.35 10.40
CA GLU A 32 12.33 -16.23 11.06
C GLU A 32 10.91 -16.02 10.50
N PRO A 33 10.06 -17.08 10.41
CA PRO A 33 8.66 -16.95 9.98
C PRO A 33 7.88 -15.90 10.78
N ASP A 34 8.07 -15.85 12.09
CA ASP A 34 7.39 -14.90 12.98
C ASP A 34 7.82 -13.44 12.73
N GLU A 35 9.06 -13.23 12.29
CA GLU A 35 9.53 -11.91 11.88
C GLU A 35 8.80 -11.44 10.61
N LEU A 36 8.69 -12.32 9.62
CA LEU A 36 7.93 -12.02 8.40
C LEU A 36 6.45 -11.73 8.71
N VAL A 37 5.83 -12.55 9.58
CA VAL A 37 4.44 -12.34 10.01
C VAL A 37 4.27 -10.97 10.66
N LYS A 38 5.18 -10.56 11.56
CA LYS A 38 5.14 -9.23 12.18
C LYS A 38 5.27 -8.11 11.13
N GLN A 39 6.17 -8.28 10.16
CA GLN A 39 6.35 -7.30 9.08
C GLN A 39 5.08 -7.18 8.21
N LEU A 40 4.44 -8.31 7.86
CA LEU A 40 3.19 -8.31 7.10
C LEU A 40 2.06 -7.62 7.86
N VAL A 41 1.89 -7.90 9.17
CA VAL A 41 0.90 -7.22 10.01
C VAL A 41 1.17 -5.71 10.05
N ASN A 42 2.43 -5.29 10.25
CA ASN A 42 2.81 -3.88 10.24
C ASN A 42 2.63 -3.20 8.87
N ALA A 43 2.70 -3.98 7.79
CA ALA A 43 2.41 -3.52 6.43
C ALA A 43 0.90 -3.52 6.11
N GLY A 44 0.04 -3.83 7.08
CA GLY A 44 -1.42 -3.77 6.94
C GLY A 44 -2.05 -5.03 6.36
N PHE A 45 -1.31 -6.14 6.28
CA PHE A 45 -1.89 -7.42 5.84
C PHE A 45 -2.77 -8.02 6.94
N THR A 46 -3.90 -8.60 6.54
CA THR A 46 -4.83 -9.30 7.43
C THR A 46 -4.51 -10.79 7.46
N ARG A 47 -4.47 -11.37 8.67
CA ARG A 47 -4.26 -12.81 8.83
C ARG A 47 -5.56 -13.57 8.57
N GLU A 48 -5.47 -14.58 7.70
CA GLU A 48 -6.58 -15.47 7.35
C GLU A 48 -6.14 -16.93 7.41
N GLU A 49 -7.09 -17.85 7.44
CA GLU A 49 -6.80 -19.27 7.34
C GLU A 49 -6.31 -19.65 5.93
N TYR A 50 -6.94 -19.04 4.91
CA TYR A 50 -6.58 -19.14 3.50
C TYR A 50 -6.53 -17.77 2.88
N VAL A 51 -5.52 -17.52 2.06
CA VAL A 51 -5.42 -16.27 1.30
C VAL A 51 -6.29 -16.36 0.04
N GLU A 52 -7.11 -15.33 -0.19
CA GLU A 52 -8.06 -15.26 -1.31
C GLU A 52 -7.90 -13.96 -2.13
N LYS A 53 -7.37 -12.91 -1.51
CA LYS A 53 -7.23 -11.59 -2.14
C LYS A 53 -6.00 -10.86 -1.66
N ASP A 54 -5.67 -9.79 -2.36
CA ASP A 54 -4.55 -8.91 -2.04
C ASP A 54 -4.63 -8.38 -0.60
N GLY A 55 -3.48 -8.26 0.06
CA GLY A 55 -3.38 -7.79 1.45
C GLY A 55 -3.73 -8.85 2.50
N GLN A 56 -3.85 -10.12 2.15
CA GLN A 56 -4.04 -11.22 3.10
C GLN A 56 -2.79 -12.08 3.23
N PHE A 57 -2.60 -12.66 4.43
CA PHE A 57 -1.56 -13.66 4.68
C PHE A 57 -2.06 -14.82 5.55
N SER A 58 -1.37 -15.96 5.45
CA SER A 58 -1.60 -17.16 6.25
C SER A 58 -0.27 -17.76 6.68
N LEU A 59 -0.22 -18.32 7.89
CA LEU A 59 0.93 -19.07 8.38
C LEU A 59 0.52 -20.52 8.60
N LYS A 60 1.20 -21.45 7.93
CA LYS A 60 0.96 -22.91 7.99
C LYS A 60 2.28 -23.65 8.22
N GLY A 61 2.57 -23.93 9.47
CA GLY A 61 3.84 -24.58 9.84
C GLY A 61 5.03 -23.69 9.47
N ASP A 62 5.88 -24.20 8.58
CA ASP A 62 7.09 -23.55 8.05
C ASP A 62 6.85 -22.77 6.75
N CYS A 63 5.59 -22.48 6.41
CA CYS A 63 5.22 -21.77 5.20
C CYS A 63 4.36 -20.55 5.50
N VAL A 64 4.76 -19.38 4.99
CA VAL A 64 3.96 -18.16 4.99
C VAL A 64 3.41 -17.94 3.58
N GLU A 65 2.08 -17.93 3.45
CA GLU A 65 1.40 -17.56 2.21
C GLU A 65 0.90 -16.12 2.32
N PHE A 66 1.00 -15.34 1.25
CA PHE A 66 0.39 -14.00 1.18
C PHE A 66 0.12 -13.58 -0.26
N VAL A 67 -0.71 -12.54 -0.42
CA VAL A 67 -1.01 -11.96 -1.73
C VAL A 67 -0.59 -10.49 -1.74
N SER A 68 0.30 -10.15 -2.66
CA SER A 68 0.76 -8.78 -2.93
C SER A 68 0.98 -8.63 -4.44
N GLY A 69 -0.09 -8.28 -5.17
CA GLY A 69 -0.15 -8.32 -6.62
C GLY A 69 -0.21 -9.75 -7.19
N GLU A 70 0.75 -10.60 -6.84
CA GLU A 70 0.75 -12.05 -7.07
C GLU A 70 0.62 -12.79 -5.72
N ALA A 71 0.28 -14.08 -5.76
CA ALA A 71 0.22 -14.92 -4.58
C ALA A 71 1.53 -15.67 -4.37
N TYR A 72 2.09 -15.56 -3.18
CA TYR A 72 3.41 -16.09 -2.83
C TYR A 72 3.34 -17.10 -1.70
N ARG A 73 4.22 -18.09 -1.76
CA ARG A 73 4.56 -19.03 -0.69
C ARG A 73 6.02 -18.89 -0.36
N VAL A 74 6.32 -18.55 0.89
CA VAL A 74 7.67 -18.49 1.43
C VAL A 74 7.85 -19.68 2.36
N TYR A 75 8.73 -20.58 1.97
CA TYR A 75 9.08 -21.78 2.75
C TYR A 75 10.33 -21.50 3.57
N PHE A 76 10.31 -21.95 4.81
CA PHE A 76 11.41 -21.78 5.75
C PHE A 76 12.04 -23.11 6.12
N ASP A 77 13.36 -23.11 6.21
CA ASP A 77 14.13 -24.15 6.91
C ASP A 77 14.69 -23.50 8.19
N PHE A 78 14.00 -23.73 9.32
CA PHE A 78 14.23 -23.06 10.60
C PHE A 78 14.13 -21.53 10.45
N ASP A 79 15.27 -20.82 10.47
CA ASP A 79 15.40 -19.36 10.42
C ASP A 79 15.95 -18.86 9.07
N VAL A 80 15.84 -19.68 8.01
CA VAL A 80 16.31 -19.32 6.67
C VAL A 80 15.16 -19.47 5.66
N ILE A 81 15.02 -18.53 4.77
CA ILE A 81 14.10 -18.65 3.62
C ILE A 81 14.68 -19.68 2.66
N GLU A 82 14.10 -20.91 2.65
CA GLU A 82 14.54 -21.98 1.77
C GLU A 82 14.24 -21.66 0.30
N LYS A 83 12.98 -21.24 0.04
CA LYS A 83 12.51 -20.94 -1.32
C LYS A 83 11.27 -20.07 -1.29
N ILE A 84 11.07 -19.32 -2.37
CA ILE A 84 9.87 -18.51 -2.61
C ILE A 84 9.21 -19.00 -3.89
N LYS A 85 7.89 -19.21 -3.86
CA LYS A 85 7.11 -19.66 -5.02
C LYS A 85 5.93 -18.75 -5.26
N VAL A 86 5.63 -18.52 -6.53
CA VAL A 86 4.33 -18.00 -6.95
C VAL A 86 3.37 -19.17 -7.08
N PHE A 87 2.13 -18.98 -6.63
CA PHE A 87 1.09 -19.99 -6.76
C PHE A 87 -0.22 -19.37 -7.23
N ASN A 88 -1.04 -20.20 -7.84
CA ASN A 88 -2.39 -19.81 -8.26
C ASN A 88 -3.36 -19.91 -7.07
N ILE A 89 -4.07 -18.82 -6.78
CA ILE A 89 -4.98 -18.72 -5.62
C ILE A 89 -6.14 -19.72 -5.75
N GLU A 90 -6.70 -19.88 -6.95
CA GLU A 90 -7.88 -20.72 -7.18
C GLU A 90 -7.53 -22.21 -7.12
N THR A 91 -6.48 -22.61 -7.82
CA THR A 91 -6.05 -24.02 -7.90
C THR A 91 -5.14 -24.44 -6.77
N ARG A 92 -4.55 -23.49 -6.04
CA ARG A 92 -3.56 -23.70 -4.98
C ARG A 92 -2.27 -24.39 -5.46
N ILE A 93 -2.02 -24.43 -6.79
CA ILE A 93 -0.86 -25.07 -7.39
C ILE A 93 0.27 -24.05 -7.52
N ASN A 94 1.50 -24.46 -7.18
CA ASN A 94 2.70 -23.66 -7.42
C ASN A 94 2.97 -23.55 -8.93
N GLU A 95 3.27 -22.35 -9.40
CA GLU A 95 3.49 -22.06 -10.83
C GLU A 95 4.96 -21.84 -11.18
N LYS A 96 5.67 -21.05 -10.36
CA LYS A 96 7.08 -20.73 -10.61
C LYS A 96 7.85 -20.50 -9.31
N ASP A 97 9.14 -20.73 -9.34
CA ASP A 97 10.08 -20.33 -8.29
C ASP A 97 10.58 -18.92 -8.59
N VAL A 98 10.82 -18.14 -7.53
CA VAL A 98 11.39 -16.79 -7.61
C VAL A 98 12.47 -16.65 -6.54
N ASP A 99 13.57 -15.99 -6.89
CA ASP A 99 14.71 -15.85 -5.98
C ASP A 99 14.52 -14.69 -5.00
N GLU A 100 13.86 -13.63 -5.44
CA GLU A 100 13.62 -12.44 -4.63
C GLU A 100 12.28 -11.80 -4.95
N ILE A 101 11.69 -11.13 -3.95
CA ILE A 101 10.45 -10.36 -4.09
C ILE A 101 10.49 -9.11 -3.22
N ASN A 102 9.75 -8.11 -3.66
CA ASN A 102 9.48 -6.89 -2.91
C ASN A 102 7.99 -6.81 -2.59
N ILE A 103 7.66 -6.67 -1.32
CA ILE A 103 6.29 -6.61 -0.82
C ILE A 103 6.01 -5.18 -0.40
N GLY A 104 5.07 -4.54 -1.08
CA GLY A 104 4.56 -3.23 -0.68
C GLY A 104 3.58 -3.32 0.50
N ASN A 105 3.26 -2.17 1.09
CA ASN A 105 2.24 -2.11 2.12
C ASN A 105 0.85 -2.42 1.53
N ALA A 106 0.10 -3.26 2.21
CA ALA A 106 -1.31 -3.51 1.88
C ALA A 106 -2.21 -2.33 2.28
N CYS A 107 -1.78 -1.53 3.25
CA CYS A 107 -2.41 -0.29 3.66
C CYS A 107 -1.37 0.84 3.73
N TRP A 108 -1.71 2.01 3.18
CA TRP A 108 -0.84 3.19 3.23
C TRP A 108 -1.05 4.03 4.48
N ILE A 109 -2.10 3.76 5.24
CA ILE A 109 -2.40 4.46 6.48
C ILE A 109 -1.81 3.63 7.61
N GLU A 110 -0.81 4.16 8.28
CA GLU A 110 -0.37 3.66 9.57
C GLU A 110 -1.54 3.80 10.55
N ASN A 111 -1.56 2.95 11.58
CA ASN A 111 -2.63 2.85 12.56
C ASN A 111 -3.35 4.21 12.81
N THR A 112 -4.65 4.26 12.53
CA THR A 112 -5.49 5.47 12.67
C THR A 112 -5.35 6.11 14.05
N GLU A 113 -5.17 5.29 15.09
CA GLU A 113 -4.92 5.78 16.44
C GLU A 113 -3.65 6.62 16.57
N ASP A 114 -2.58 6.26 15.85
CA ASP A 114 -1.31 7.01 15.90
C ASP A 114 -1.42 8.32 15.15
N ILE A 115 -2.19 8.36 14.07
CA ILE A 115 -2.54 9.58 13.35
C ILE A 115 -3.35 10.50 14.26
N ILE A 116 -4.40 9.99 14.90
CA ILE A 116 -5.24 10.75 15.84
C ILE A 116 -4.40 11.31 17.01
N LYS A 117 -3.46 10.52 17.54
CA LYS A 117 -2.54 10.97 18.59
C LYS A 117 -1.57 12.06 18.13
N SER A 118 -1.18 12.06 16.85
CA SER A 118 -0.24 13.04 16.29
C SER A 118 -0.86 14.42 16.05
N VAL A 119 -2.18 14.50 15.90
CA VAL A 119 -2.91 15.75 15.70
C VAL A 119 -2.92 16.57 16.99
N LYS A 120 -2.48 17.83 16.91
CA LYS A 120 -2.33 18.72 18.06
C LYS A 120 -3.61 19.51 18.38
N ASP A 121 -4.48 19.69 17.41
CA ASP A 121 -5.74 20.42 17.57
C ASP A 121 -6.85 19.47 18.05
N ASP A 122 -7.47 19.83 19.19
CA ASP A 122 -8.49 18.99 19.82
C ASP A 122 -9.78 18.89 18.99
N GLU A 123 -10.13 19.95 18.23
CA GLU A 123 -11.31 19.96 17.38
C GLU A 123 -11.11 19.07 16.14
N GLU A 124 -9.93 19.16 15.51
CA GLU A 124 -9.54 18.26 14.43
C GLU A 124 -9.46 16.81 14.89
N LYS A 125 -8.93 16.57 16.09
CA LYS A 125 -8.84 15.26 16.71
C LYS A 125 -10.22 14.63 16.93
N GLN A 126 -11.18 15.40 17.41
CA GLN A 126 -12.54 14.93 17.62
C GLN A 126 -13.24 14.59 16.31
N LYS A 127 -13.05 15.40 15.27
CA LYS A 127 -13.54 15.08 13.92
C LYS A 127 -12.93 13.81 13.35
N LEU A 128 -11.63 13.57 13.55
CA LEU A 128 -10.96 12.36 13.11
C LEU A 128 -11.50 11.11 13.80
N VAL A 129 -11.79 11.16 15.11
CA VAL A 129 -12.41 10.04 15.84
C VAL A 129 -13.80 9.73 15.30
N GLU A 130 -14.60 10.74 14.99
CA GLU A 130 -15.95 10.56 14.39
C GLU A 130 -15.88 9.95 12.97
N PHE A 131 -14.76 10.13 12.28
CA PHE A 131 -14.53 9.62 10.92
C PHE A 131 -13.66 8.36 10.86
N GLU A 132 -13.27 7.78 11.99
CA GLU A 132 -12.34 6.66 12.05
C GLU A 132 -12.75 5.49 11.14
N ASP A 133 -14.03 5.10 11.16
CA ASP A 133 -14.56 4.04 10.29
C ASP A 133 -14.49 4.41 8.79
N LYS A 134 -14.57 5.70 8.47
CA LYS A 134 -14.44 6.19 7.10
C LYS A 134 -12.98 6.30 6.67
N LEU A 135 -12.08 6.71 7.57
CA LEU A 135 -10.64 6.78 7.32
C LEU A 135 -10.06 5.40 6.99
N ASN A 136 -10.47 4.36 7.67
CA ASN A 136 -10.06 2.99 7.39
C ASN A 136 -10.47 2.51 5.98
N ASN A 137 -11.47 3.13 5.38
CA ASN A 137 -11.94 2.87 4.02
C ASN A 137 -11.45 3.90 2.98
N MET A 138 -10.88 5.02 3.41
CA MET A 138 -10.41 6.10 2.52
C MET A 138 -8.89 5.99 2.31
N ILE A 139 -8.47 5.01 1.54
CA ILE A 139 -7.06 4.75 1.16
C ILE A 139 -6.38 5.99 0.52
N TRP A 140 -7.14 6.97 0.06
CA TRP A 140 -6.68 7.96 -0.92
C TRP A 140 -6.34 9.34 -0.39
N CYS A 141 -6.81 9.72 0.79
CA CYS A 141 -6.68 11.09 1.24
C CYS A 141 -6.65 11.19 2.76
N SER A 142 -5.51 10.95 3.37
CA SER A 142 -5.31 11.51 4.70
C SER A 142 -4.51 12.81 4.56
N PRO A 143 -5.17 14.00 4.56
CA PRO A 143 -4.46 15.28 4.62
C PRO A 143 -3.65 15.44 5.91
N PHE A 144 -3.83 14.51 6.86
CA PHE A 144 -3.22 14.48 8.18
C PHE A 144 -1.94 13.64 8.24
N CYS A 145 -1.61 12.89 7.18
CA CYS A 145 -0.38 12.11 7.12
C CYS A 145 0.73 12.92 6.47
N GLU A 146 1.73 13.34 7.23
CA GLU A 146 2.88 14.11 6.73
C GLU A 146 3.63 13.38 5.60
N TYR A 147 3.59 12.04 5.57
CA TYR A 147 4.23 11.24 4.54
C TYR A 147 3.39 11.09 3.26
N ILE A 148 2.14 11.55 3.22
CA ILE A 148 1.29 11.60 2.02
C ILE A 148 1.38 12.99 1.39
N ASN A 149 2.50 13.27 0.75
CA ASN A 149 2.81 14.59 0.20
C ASN A 149 3.31 14.56 -1.25
N ASP A 150 3.56 13.38 -1.81
CA ASP A 150 3.98 13.20 -3.19
C ASP A 150 2.79 13.16 -4.16
N ASN A 151 3.10 13.08 -5.45
CA ASN A 151 2.15 12.88 -6.52
C ASN A 151 2.68 11.82 -7.50
N ILE A 152 1.86 11.39 -8.45
CA ILE A 152 2.24 10.32 -9.37
C ILE A 152 3.49 10.62 -10.21
N VAL A 153 3.80 11.89 -10.45
CA VAL A 153 4.98 12.28 -11.24
C VAL A 153 6.27 11.88 -10.52
N ASN A 154 6.29 11.95 -9.19
CA ASN A 154 7.46 11.58 -8.38
C ASN A 154 7.75 10.06 -8.39
N TYR A 155 6.80 9.26 -8.88
CA TYR A 155 6.96 7.81 -9.06
C TYR A 155 7.49 7.42 -10.44
N LEU A 156 7.58 8.40 -11.36
CA LEU A 156 8.09 8.14 -12.70
C LEU A 156 9.63 8.16 -12.71
N PRO A 157 10.28 7.40 -13.60
CA PRO A 157 11.71 7.53 -13.85
C PRO A 157 12.07 8.97 -14.26
N GLU A 158 13.29 9.40 -13.97
CA GLU A 158 13.77 10.77 -14.29
C GLU A 158 13.72 11.09 -15.78
N ASP A 159 13.85 10.07 -16.64
CA ASP A 159 13.79 10.17 -18.09
C ASP A 159 12.39 9.96 -18.68
N ALA A 160 11.36 9.84 -17.81
CA ALA A 160 10.00 9.65 -18.26
C ALA A 160 9.45 10.88 -18.99
N VAL A 161 8.79 10.65 -20.12
CA VAL A 161 8.08 11.68 -20.88
C VAL A 161 6.60 11.60 -20.58
N VAL A 162 6.04 12.70 -20.05
CA VAL A 162 4.60 12.82 -19.78
C VAL A 162 3.95 13.53 -20.96
N CYS A 163 3.01 12.85 -21.64
CA CYS A 163 2.27 13.39 -22.76
C CYS A 163 0.79 13.58 -22.42
N PHE A 164 0.27 14.75 -22.72
CA PHE A 164 -1.17 15.05 -22.62
C PHE A 164 -1.79 14.99 -24.03
N THR A 165 -2.86 14.23 -24.20
CA THR A 165 -3.56 14.10 -25.48
C THR A 165 -4.33 15.37 -25.88
N ASP A 166 -4.84 16.10 -24.88
CA ASP A 166 -5.52 17.39 -25.04
C ASP A 166 -5.27 18.28 -23.79
N ASN A 167 -4.39 19.24 -23.93
CA ASN A 167 -4.01 20.13 -22.84
C ASN A 167 -5.17 20.99 -22.33
N LYS A 168 -6.05 21.47 -23.24
CA LYS A 168 -7.16 22.35 -22.86
C LYS A 168 -8.23 21.58 -22.10
N LEU A 169 -8.60 20.41 -22.61
CA LEU A 169 -9.59 19.54 -21.97
C LEU A 169 -9.06 19.04 -20.61
N THR A 170 -7.81 18.62 -20.56
CA THR A 170 -7.13 18.21 -19.33
C THR A 170 -7.16 19.32 -18.29
N TYR A 171 -6.78 20.55 -18.67
CA TYR A 171 -6.77 21.69 -17.75
C TYR A 171 -8.17 22.05 -17.21
N THR A 172 -9.18 22.06 -18.08
CA THR A 172 -10.57 22.31 -17.69
C THR A 172 -11.08 21.27 -16.71
N TYR A 173 -10.83 20.00 -17.02
CA TYR A 173 -11.20 18.89 -16.16
C TYR A 173 -10.55 18.98 -14.77
N LEU A 174 -9.25 19.23 -14.72
CA LEU A 174 -8.52 19.39 -13.45
C LEU A 174 -9.05 20.56 -12.62
N GLN A 175 -9.43 21.68 -13.26
CA GLN A 175 -10.04 22.83 -12.54
C GLN A 175 -11.42 22.52 -11.95
N GLU A 176 -12.22 21.73 -12.64
CA GLU A 176 -13.54 21.30 -12.15
C GLU A 176 -13.39 20.36 -10.96
N GLU A 177 -12.51 19.38 -11.05
CA GLU A 177 -12.22 18.42 -9.96
C GLU A 177 -11.67 19.11 -8.71
N VAL A 178 -10.74 20.06 -8.85
CA VAL A 178 -10.24 20.86 -7.72
C VAL A 178 -11.36 21.65 -7.04
N LYS A 179 -12.31 22.18 -7.80
CA LYS A 179 -13.46 22.87 -7.23
C LYS A 179 -14.37 21.93 -6.46
N GLU A 180 -14.63 20.74 -7.00
CA GLU A 180 -15.43 19.73 -6.32
C GLU A 180 -14.74 19.21 -5.05
N TYR A 181 -13.44 18.91 -5.13
CA TYR A 181 -12.65 18.52 -3.98
C TYR A 181 -12.70 19.57 -2.85
N ASN A 182 -12.43 20.82 -3.19
CA ASN A 182 -12.49 21.91 -2.21
C ASN A 182 -13.89 22.08 -1.60
N LYS A 183 -14.95 21.85 -2.40
CA LYS A 183 -16.32 21.89 -1.91
C LYS A 183 -16.63 20.74 -0.95
N CYS A 184 -16.10 19.56 -1.20
CA CYS A 184 -16.23 18.43 -0.30
C CYS A 184 -15.50 18.66 1.03
N MET A 185 -14.26 19.19 0.96
CA MET A 185 -13.44 19.48 2.14
C MET A 185 -14.04 20.61 3.01
N LEU A 186 -14.74 21.58 2.43
CA LEU A 186 -15.42 22.64 3.18
C LEU A 186 -16.72 22.18 3.87
N ASN A 187 -17.21 20.98 3.51
CA ASN A 187 -18.42 20.39 4.08
C ASN A 187 -18.12 19.26 5.08
N MET A 188 -16.84 18.99 5.37
CA MET A 188 -16.37 18.13 6.45
C MET A 188 -16.09 18.95 7.69
#